data_59216b806a34f45c71ace4f4c86dba1a
#
_entry.id   59216b806a34f45c71ace4f4c86dba1a
#
_cell.length_a   1.000
_cell.length_b   1.000
_cell.length_c   1.000
_cell.angle_alpha   90.00
_cell.angle_beta   90.00
_cell.angle_gamma   90.00
#
_symmetry.space_group_name_H-M   'P 1'
#
loop_
_entity.id
_entity.type
_entity.pdbx_description
1 polymer ?
#
loop_
_entity_poly.entity_id
_entity_poly.type
_entity_poly.pdbx_seq_one_letter_code
_entity_poly.pdbx_strand_id
1 'polypeptide(L)'
;MRLNLILILFLMVSNIIAQQSAQYIGHRGCRGVYPENTIEGLKKAIQCGADGIEWDVVINKDDEIIISHEPYIDTTYCQLKDGFDDPKKSNIYKMSTDEIKAFDCGSKFYTRFPNQQKITETKPTLKEAEKALINYEGIILFEIKSEPSLVNEFYPEPXKYARIIYNHVKTSPLKXNYXYMSFDPEXLNQLXXLMPEEKYVLLEYNPLKRYQKLKECINFKPXAFGLSYKIITSKFVKKSXKEGISVFAWTVNEEKMSDXLXKIGVDAIITDYPNKLIKK
;
A
#
# COMPACT_ATOMS: atom_id res chain seq x y z
N MET A 1 -2.80 -55.98 49.31
CA MET A 1 -3.32 -54.65 48.87
C MET A 1 -2.22 -53.86 48.12
N ARG A 2 -2.31 -53.79 46.82
CA ARG A 2 -1.32 -53.05 46.03
C ARG A 2 -1.93 -51.69 45.70
N LEU A 3 -1.27 -50.62 46.14
CA LEU A 3 -1.67 -49.28 45.91
C LEU A 3 -1.15 -48.84 44.49
N ASN A 4 -2.06 -48.65 43.53
CA ASN A 4 -1.70 -48.16 42.21
C ASN A 4 -1.60 -46.65 42.27
N LEU A 5 -0.36 -46.14 42.16
CA LEU A 5 -0.07 -44.71 42.06
C LEU A 5 -0.30 -44.29 40.62
N ILE A 6 -1.40 -43.59 40.33
CA ILE A 6 -1.67 -43.03 39.00
C ILE A 6 -0.91 -41.69 38.91
N LEU A 7 0.18 -41.71 38.14
CA LEU A 7 0.96 -40.50 37.83
C LEU A 7 0.23 -39.72 36.75
N ILE A 8 -0.46 -38.66 37.14
CA ILE A 8 -1.10 -37.74 36.16
C ILE A 8 0.00 -36.85 35.62
N LEU A 9 0.44 -37.14 34.39
CA LEU A 9 1.39 -36.30 33.64
C LEU A 9 0.62 -35.11 33.08
N PHE A 10 0.75 -33.96 33.72
CA PHE A 10 0.23 -32.68 33.17
C PHE A 10 1.13 -32.29 32.01
N LEU A 11 0.71 -32.59 30.79
CA LEU A 11 1.32 -32.04 29.59
C LEU A 11 0.95 -30.56 29.50
N MET A 12 1.84 -29.72 29.99
CA MET A 12 1.78 -28.30 29.67
C MET A 12 2.11 -28.13 28.17
N VAL A 13 1.08 -28.11 27.36
CA VAL A 13 1.23 -27.68 25.96
C VAL A 13 1.44 -26.16 26.02
N SER A 14 2.69 -25.77 26.11
CA SER A 14 3.04 -24.37 25.83
C SER A 14 2.68 -24.11 24.36
N ASN A 15 1.58 -23.42 24.16
CA ASN A 15 1.28 -22.83 22.88
C ASN A 15 2.38 -21.78 22.60
N ILE A 16 3.47 -22.24 21.99
CA ILE A 16 4.41 -21.32 21.36
C ILE A 16 3.63 -20.76 20.17
N ILE A 17 2.96 -19.64 20.38
CA ILE A 17 2.46 -18.83 19.27
C ILE A 17 3.74 -18.40 18.57
N ALA A 18 4.10 -19.10 17.50
CA ALA A 18 5.17 -18.64 16.62
C ALA A 18 4.77 -17.23 16.20
N GLN A 19 5.47 -16.23 16.70
CA GLN A 19 5.29 -14.86 16.27
C GLN A 19 5.61 -14.83 14.78
N GLN A 20 4.58 -14.70 13.97
CA GLN A 20 4.74 -14.61 12.52
C GLN A 20 5.70 -13.44 12.24
N SER A 21 6.75 -13.71 11.49
CA SER A 21 7.69 -12.66 11.11
C SER A 21 6.95 -11.55 10.35
N ALA A 22 7.26 -10.31 10.67
CA ALA A 22 6.66 -9.18 9.97
C ALA A 22 6.93 -9.26 8.47
N GLN A 23 5.92 -8.95 7.67
CA GLN A 23 6.03 -8.95 6.21
C GLN A 23 6.75 -7.69 5.73
N TYR A 24 7.54 -7.83 4.68
CA TYR A 24 8.20 -6.70 4.02
C TYR A 24 7.52 -6.41 2.70
N ILE A 25 7.01 -5.18 2.57
CA ILE A 25 6.24 -4.73 1.41
C ILE A 25 7.03 -3.64 0.68
N GLY A 26 7.22 -3.80 -0.62
CA GLY A 26 7.91 -2.81 -1.45
C GLY A 26 7.00 -1.61 -1.75
N HIS A 27 7.35 -0.42 -1.19
CA HIS A 27 6.60 0.83 -1.32
C HIS A 27 6.73 1.39 -2.73
N ARG A 28 5.61 1.50 -3.44
CA ARG A 28 5.55 1.87 -4.86
C ARG A 28 6.50 1.00 -5.70
N GLY A 29 6.60 -0.28 -5.32
CA GLY A 29 7.58 -1.22 -5.83
C GLY A 29 8.89 -1.15 -5.05
N CYS A 30 10.00 -0.86 -5.72
CA CYS A 30 11.33 -0.74 -5.11
C CYS A 30 11.85 0.68 -5.29
N ARG A 31 11.09 1.66 -4.80
CA ARG A 31 11.22 3.09 -5.07
C ARG A 31 12.62 3.66 -4.81
N GLY A 32 13.33 3.14 -3.81
CA GLY A 32 14.68 3.60 -3.50
C GLY A 32 15.73 3.23 -4.55
N VAL A 33 15.39 2.32 -5.47
CA VAL A 33 16.32 1.74 -6.45
C VAL A 33 15.81 1.86 -7.90
N TYR A 34 14.50 1.82 -8.11
CA TYR A 34 13.84 1.90 -9.42
C TYR A 34 12.75 2.99 -9.38
N PRO A 35 12.38 3.56 -10.53
CA PRO A 35 11.29 4.56 -10.57
C PRO A 35 10.01 4.04 -9.94
N GLU A 36 9.39 4.88 -9.12
CA GLU A 36 8.20 4.53 -8.35
C GLU A 36 6.98 4.25 -9.23
N ASN A 37 6.14 3.32 -8.78
CA ASN A 37 4.86 3.03 -9.44
C ASN A 37 5.04 2.65 -10.93
N THR A 38 6.14 1.95 -11.24
CA THR A 38 6.43 1.42 -12.59
C THR A 38 6.44 -0.10 -12.55
N ILE A 39 6.17 -0.72 -13.69
CA ILE A 39 6.17 -2.19 -13.80
C ILE A 39 7.54 -2.76 -13.39
N GLU A 40 8.62 -2.12 -13.84
CA GLU A 40 9.98 -2.61 -13.50
C GLU A 40 10.30 -2.41 -12.01
N GLY A 41 9.84 -1.31 -11.39
CA GLY A 41 9.98 -1.10 -9.95
C GLY A 41 9.24 -2.16 -9.13
N LEU A 42 8.02 -2.53 -9.56
CA LEU A 42 7.21 -3.58 -8.92
C LEU A 42 7.90 -4.95 -9.04
N LYS A 43 8.34 -5.32 -10.24
CA LYS A 43 9.09 -6.57 -10.48
C LYS A 43 10.36 -6.62 -9.64
N LYS A 44 11.04 -5.48 -9.49
CA LYS A 44 12.27 -5.41 -8.71
C LYS A 44 12.03 -5.71 -7.23
N ALA A 45 10.95 -5.19 -6.66
CA ALA A 45 10.57 -5.51 -5.26
C ALA A 45 10.36 -7.03 -5.09
N ILE A 46 9.66 -7.65 -6.02
CA ILE A 46 9.41 -9.11 -6.02
C ILE A 46 10.75 -9.87 -6.11
N GLN A 47 11.63 -9.48 -7.02
CA GLN A 47 12.97 -10.10 -7.17
C GLN A 47 13.84 -9.97 -5.91
N CYS A 48 13.62 -8.91 -5.13
CA CYS A 48 14.32 -8.72 -3.85
C CYS A 48 13.79 -9.63 -2.74
N GLY A 49 12.70 -10.36 -2.99
CA GLY A 49 12.08 -11.26 -2.02
C GLY A 49 11.04 -10.59 -1.13
N ALA A 50 10.48 -9.48 -1.56
CA ALA A 50 9.41 -8.83 -0.81
C ALA A 50 8.17 -9.76 -0.70
N ASP A 51 7.58 -9.82 0.49
CA ASP A 51 6.35 -10.59 0.76
C ASP A 51 5.14 -9.99 0.04
N GLY A 52 5.23 -8.70 -0.27
CA GLY A 52 4.22 -7.99 -0.99
C GLY A 52 4.77 -6.76 -1.69
N ILE A 53 3.95 -6.17 -2.50
CA ILE A 53 4.22 -4.88 -3.17
C ILE A 53 3.09 -3.91 -2.84
N GLU A 54 3.39 -2.65 -2.96
CA GLU A 54 2.38 -1.61 -2.81
C GLU A 54 2.42 -0.73 -4.07
N TRP A 55 1.26 -0.28 -4.48
CA TRP A 55 1.10 0.71 -5.53
C TRP A 55 -0.03 1.69 -5.20
N ASP A 56 0.06 2.90 -5.76
CA ASP A 56 -0.95 3.96 -5.65
C ASP A 56 -1.78 4.02 -6.92
N VAL A 57 -3.07 4.29 -6.80
CA VAL A 57 -3.93 4.47 -7.99
C VAL A 57 -4.69 5.80 -7.96
N VAL A 58 -4.87 6.35 -9.15
CA VAL A 58 -5.74 7.51 -9.44
C VAL A 58 -6.59 7.19 -10.68
N ILE A 59 -7.57 8.04 -10.98
CA ILE A 59 -8.48 7.87 -12.12
C ILE A 59 -8.19 8.95 -13.17
N ASN A 60 -8.17 8.56 -14.44
CA ASN A 60 -8.03 9.50 -15.55
C ASN A 60 -9.40 9.95 -16.12
N LYS A 61 -9.41 10.76 -17.17
CA LYS A 61 -10.65 11.30 -17.74
C LYS A 61 -11.55 10.25 -18.38
N ASP A 62 -10.99 9.10 -18.74
CA ASP A 62 -11.69 8.01 -19.41
C ASP A 62 -12.16 6.92 -18.41
N ASP A 63 -12.11 7.24 -17.13
CA ASP A 63 -12.42 6.34 -16.02
C ASP A 63 -11.47 5.11 -15.97
N GLU A 64 -10.27 5.21 -16.58
CA GLU A 64 -9.23 4.18 -16.42
C GLU A 64 -8.44 4.41 -15.14
N ILE A 65 -8.00 3.31 -14.54
CA ILE A 65 -7.18 3.34 -13.30
C ILE A 65 -5.70 3.42 -13.70
N ILE A 66 -5.05 4.51 -13.28
CA ILE A 66 -3.63 4.79 -13.56
C ILE A 66 -2.83 4.58 -12.27
N ILE A 67 -1.69 3.92 -12.36
CA ILE A 67 -0.80 3.73 -11.21
C ILE A 67 0.06 4.99 -11.05
N SER A 68 -0.26 5.77 -10.02
CA SER A 68 0.40 7.05 -9.73
C SER A 68 0.09 7.49 -8.29
N HIS A 69 1.08 8.03 -7.60
CA HIS A 69 0.88 8.59 -6.26
C HIS A 69 0.21 9.96 -6.34
N GLU A 70 0.76 10.85 -7.18
CA GLU A 70 0.17 12.17 -7.39
C GLU A 70 -0.95 12.08 -8.44
N PRO A 71 -2.04 12.87 -8.29
CA PRO A 71 -3.10 12.92 -9.30
C PRO A 71 -2.73 13.83 -10.49
N TYR A 72 -1.45 14.10 -10.66
CA TYR A 72 -0.89 14.90 -11.76
C TYR A 72 0.49 14.35 -12.13
N ILE A 73 1.02 14.78 -13.26
CA ILE A 73 2.38 14.43 -13.68
C ILE A 73 3.36 15.23 -12.81
N ASP A 74 4.07 14.58 -11.92
CA ASP A 74 5.01 15.25 -11.02
C ASP A 74 6.36 15.45 -11.70
N THR A 75 6.64 16.69 -12.04
CA THR A 75 7.86 17.07 -12.73
C THR A 75 9.13 16.95 -11.88
N THR A 76 9.01 16.60 -10.60
CA THR A 76 10.21 16.30 -9.78
C THR A 76 10.89 15.00 -10.25
N TYR A 77 10.13 14.05 -10.81
CA TYR A 77 10.69 12.79 -11.34
C TYR A 77 10.20 12.43 -12.75
N CYS A 78 9.21 13.15 -13.30
CA CYS A 78 8.83 13.01 -14.70
C CYS A 78 9.51 14.07 -15.53
N GLN A 79 9.84 13.75 -16.78
CA GLN A 79 10.40 14.73 -17.73
C GLN A 79 9.37 15.82 -18.00
N LEU A 80 9.82 17.07 -17.93
CA LEU A 80 8.95 18.21 -18.21
C LEU A 80 8.62 18.28 -19.71
N LYS A 81 7.38 18.57 -20.01
CA LYS A 81 6.93 18.90 -21.39
C LYS A 81 6.35 20.32 -21.40
N ASP A 82 6.55 21.00 -22.48
CA ASP A 82 6.02 22.35 -22.69
C ASP A 82 4.50 22.35 -22.45
N GLY A 83 4.03 23.32 -21.69
CA GLY A 83 2.62 23.46 -21.36
C GLY A 83 2.13 22.64 -20.15
N PHE A 84 2.98 21.80 -19.55
CA PHE A 84 2.62 20.91 -18.42
C PHE A 84 3.42 21.19 -17.14
N ASP A 85 3.87 22.41 -16.98
CA ASP A 85 4.64 22.87 -15.82
C ASP A 85 3.81 23.17 -14.56
N ASP A 86 2.48 23.14 -14.70
CA ASP A 86 1.51 23.39 -13.63
C ASP A 86 0.73 22.08 -13.33
N PRO A 87 0.62 21.64 -12.05
CA PRO A 87 -0.19 20.46 -11.70
C PRO A 87 -1.63 20.50 -12.23
N LYS A 88 -2.22 21.69 -12.35
CA LYS A 88 -3.58 21.83 -12.93
C LYS A 88 -3.63 21.53 -14.42
N LYS A 89 -2.54 21.77 -15.15
CA LYS A 89 -2.42 21.46 -16.58
C LYS A 89 -2.08 20.00 -16.84
N SER A 90 -1.35 19.37 -15.89
CA SER A 90 -0.94 17.97 -15.97
C SER A 90 -1.80 17.04 -15.11
N ASN A 91 -3.03 17.46 -14.82
CA ASN A 91 -4.00 16.77 -13.98
C ASN A 91 -4.48 15.47 -14.65
N ILE A 92 -4.12 14.33 -14.07
CA ILE A 92 -4.42 12.99 -14.61
C ILE A 92 -5.93 12.79 -14.77
N TYR A 93 -6.75 13.31 -13.85
CA TYR A 93 -8.21 13.21 -13.93
C TYR A 93 -8.80 13.92 -15.17
N LYS A 94 -8.01 14.77 -15.82
CA LYS A 94 -8.41 15.51 -17.04
C LYS A 94 -7.64 15.06 -18.29
N MET A 95 -6.79 14.04 -18.18
CA MET A 95 -5.94 13.55 -19.28
C MET A 95 -6.40 12.17 -19.75
N SER A 96 -6.27 11.91 -21.03
CA SER A 96 -6.43 10.55 -21.58
C SER A 96 -5.21 9.69 -21.25
N THR A 97 -5.35 8.38 -21.39
CA THR A 97 -4.24 7.45 -21.21
C THR A 97 -3.07 7.77 -22.14
N ASP A 98 -3.34 8.09 -23.41
CA ASP A 98 -2.29 8.44 -24.38
C ASP A 98 -1.53 9.71 -23.97
N GLU A 99 -2.24 10.71 -23.46
CA GLU A 99 -1.60 11.93 -22.95
C GLU A 99 -0.69 11.63 -21.75
N ILE A 100 -1.14 10.78 -20.83
CA ILE A 100 -0.35 10.37 -19.65
C ILE A 100 0.89 9.57 -20.10
N LYS A 101 0.70 8.64 -21.02
CA LYS A 101 1.77 7.77 -21.55
C LYS A 101 2.86 8.52 -22.32
N ALA A 102 2.58 9.73 -22.74
CA ALA A 102 3.55 10.57 -23.43
C ALA A 102 4.65 11.09 -22.49
N PHE A 103 4.51 10.93 -21.16
CA PHE A 103 5.51 11.40 -20.20
C PHE A 103 6.44 10.26 -19.76
N ASP A 104 7.75 10.56 -19.80
CA ASP A 104 8.77 9.68 -19.22
C ASP A 104 8.90 10.03 -17.72
N CYS A 105 8.55 9.09 -16.87
CA CYS A 105 8.57 9.26 -15.42
C CYS A 105 9.63 8.34 -14.75
N GLY A 106 10.70 7.99 -15.49
CA GLY A 106 11.71 7.08 -14.95
C GLY A 106 13.16 7.43 -15.29
N SER A 107 13.42 8.19 -16.37
CA SER A 107 14.79 8.51 -16.76
C SER A 107 15.33 9.79 -16.11
N LYS A 108 14.45 10.64 -15.55
CA LYS A 108 14.86 11.88 -14.91
C LYS A 108 15.61 11.62 -13.58
N PHE A 109 16.67 12.40 -13.34
CA PHE A 109 17.37 12.33 -12.03
C PHE A 109 16.41 12.80 -10.93
N TYR A 110 16.23 11.94 -9.92
CA TYR A 110 15.34 12.22 -8.79
C TYR A 110 16.20 12.48 -7.53
N THR A 111 16.24 13.71 -7.09
CA THR A 111 17.08 14.16 -5.95
C THR A 111 16.81 13.38 -4.67
N ARG A 112 15.56 13.00 -4.44
CA ARG A 112 15.15 12.22 -3.25
C ARG A 112 15.78 10.83 -3.25
N PHE A 113 16.01 10.25 -4.43
CA PHE A 113 16.58 8.91 -4.60
C PHE A 113 17.73 8.95 -5.60
N PRO A 114 18.87 9.55 -5.23
CA PRO A 114 19.97 9.84 -6.19
C PRO A 114 20.62 8.60 -6.79
N ASN A 115 20.45 7.44 -6.15
CA ASN A 115 21.00 6.15 -6.63
C ASN A 115 19.97 5.30 -7.39
N GLN A 116 18.80 5.86 -7.67
CA GLN A 116 17.76 5.17 -8.42
C GLN A 116 18.19 4.92 -9.86
N GLN A 117 17.87 3.76 -10.41
CA GLN A 117 18.12 3.45 -11.82
C GLN A 117 17.35 4.41 -12.72
N LYS A 118 18.00 4.90 -13.77
CA LYS A 118 17.38 5.78 -14.75
C LYS A 118 16.96 4.93 -15.95
N ILE A 119 15.66 4.69 -16.05
CA ILE A 119 15.07 3.91 -17.14
C ILE A 119 13.85 4.67 -17.69
N THR A 120 13.67 4.67 -18.99
CA THR A 120 12.48 5.27 -19.58
C THR A 120 11.27 4.46 -19.20
N GLU A 121 10.36 5.08 -18.46
CA GLU A 121 9.13 4.43 -17.96
C GLU A 121 7.98 5.43 -18.01
N THR A 122 6.79 4.92 -18.26
CA THR A 122 5.56 5.72 -18.19
C THR A 122 4.73 5.26 -17.00
N LYS A 123 3.75 6.08 -16.60
CA LYS A 123 2.78 5.64 -15.59
C LYS A 123 1.90 4.54 -16.21
N PRO A 124 1.91 3.31 -15.66
CA PRO A 124 1.10 2.24 -16.25
C PRO A 124 -0.37 2.36 -15.85
N THR A 125 -1.24 1.81 -16.69
CA THR A 125 -2.61 1.53 -16.26
C THR A 125 -2.59 0.31 -15.31
N LEU A 126 -3.60 0.19 -14.46
CA LEU A 126 -3.76 -0.98 -13.59
C LEU A 126 -3.78 -2.28 -14.42
N LYS A 127 -4.48 -2.27 -15.54
CA LYS A 127 -4.57 -3.41 -16.47
C LYS A 127 -3.20 -3.86 -16.98
N GLU A 128 -2.31 -2.92 -17.29
CA GLU A 128 -0.93 -3.25 -17.73
C GLU A 128 -0.12 -3.86 -16.60
N ALA A 129 -0.24 -3.33 -15.39
CA ALA A 129 0.46 -3.88 -14.22
C ALA A 129 -0.06 -5.28 -13.88
N GLU A 130 -1.37 -5.49 -13.89
CA GLU A 130 -1.98 -6.80 -13.66
C GLU A 130 -1.49 -7.84 -14.70
N LYS A 131 -1.44 -7.45 -15.96
CA LYS A 131 -0.92 -8.31 -17.04
C LYS A 131 0.56 -8.66 -16.82
N ALA A 132 1.36 -7.68 -16.42
CA ALA A 132 2.80 -7.86 -16.18
C ALA A 132 3.08 -8.75 -14.96
N LEU A 133 2.14 -8.81 -14.01
CA LEU A 133 2.26 -9.53 -12.74
C LEU A 133 1.26 -10.70 -12.63
N ILE A 134 0.78 -11.22 -13.77
CA ILE A 134 -0.30 -12.22 -13.83
C ILE A 134 -0.07 -13.47 -12.95
N ASN A 135 1.19 -13.85 -12.74
CA ASN A 135 1.57 -15.00 -11.92
C ASN A 135 2.02 -14.63 -10.51
N TYR A 136 1.80 -13.39 -10.08
CA TYR A 136 2.22 -12.96 -8.75
C TYR A 136 1.21 -13.43 -7.70
N GLU A 137 1.72 -14.10 -6.67
CA GLU A 137 0.91 -14.69 -5.59
C GLU A 137 1.05 -13.94 -4.25
N GLY A 138 1.92 -12.95 -4.19
CA GLY A 138 2.15 -12.15 -2.97
C GLY A 138 1.08 -11.09 -2.74
N ILE A 139 1.17 -10.44 -1.60
CA ILE A 139 0.23 -9.37 -1.20
C ILE A 139 0.43 -8.14 -2.10
N ILE A 140 -0.66 -7.51 -2.48
CA ILE A 140 -0.65 -6.22 -3.15
C ILE A 140 -1.43 -5.21 -2.29
N LEU A 141 -0.73 -4.25 -1.73
CA LEU A 141 -1.36 -3.12 -1.05
C LEU A 141 -1.78 -2.11 -2.12
N PHE A 142 -3.07 -1.97 -2.28
CA PHE A 142 -3.71 -1.19 -3.35
C PHE A 142 -4.16 0.14 -2.75
N GLU A 143 -3.29 1.18 -2.81
CA GLU A 143 -3.62 2.48 -2.23
C GLU A 143 -4.47 3.30 -3.20
N ILE A 144 -5.67 3.63 -2.76
CA ILE A 144 -6.59 4.51 -3.49
C ILE A 144 -6.34 5.94 -3.02
N LYS A 145 -5.74 6.74 -3.89
CA LYS A 145 -5.43 8.14 -3.61
C LYS A 145 -6.71 8.95 -3.68
N SER A 146 -7.07 9.56 -2.58
CA SER A 146 -8.25 10.42 -2.48
C SER A 146 -7.97 11.50 -1.45
N GLU A 147 -8.31 12.73 -1.78
CA GLU A 147 -8.23 13.87 -0.89
C GLU A 147 -9.57 14.60 -0.96
N PRO A 148 -10.38 14.56 0.11
CA PRO A 148 -11.73 15.16 0.08
C PRO A 148 -11.80 16.60 -0.41
N SER A 149 -10.78 17.41 -0.12
CA SER A 149 -10.72 18.80 -0.56
C SER A 149 -10.49 18.98 -2.07
N LEU A 150 -10.08 17.90 -2.77
CA LEU A 150 -9.73 17.91 -4.20
C LEU A 150 -10.71 17.08 -5.04
N VAL A 151 -11.81 16.63 -4.47
CA VAL A 151 -12.87 15.90 -5.17
C VAL A 151 -13.45 16.80 -6.26
N ASN A 152 -13.73 16.20 -7.41
CA ASN A 152 -14.20 16.87 -8.66
C ASN A 152 -13.14 17.79 -9.33
N GLU A 153 -12.02 18.02 -8.66
CA GLU A 153 -10.89 18.72 -9.31
C GLU A 153 -9.81 17.72 -9.76
N PHE A 154 -9.37 16.85 -8.84
CA PHE A 154 -8.30 15.86 -9.10
C PHE A 154 -8.75 14.41 -8.92
N TYR A 155 -9.91 14.17 -8.28
CA TYR A 155 -10.43 12.84 -7.99
C TYR A 155 -11.93 12.78 -8.23
N PRO A 156 -12.49 11.64 -8.62
CA PRO A 156 -13.95 11.48 -8.69
C PRO A 156 -14.60 11.51 -7.31
N GLU A 157 -15.92 11.74 -7.28
CA GLU A 157 -16.71 11.54 -6.06
C GLU A 157 -16.49 10.13 -5.49
N PRO A 158 -16.48 9.94 -4.18
CA PRO A 158 -16.26 8.61 -3.58
C PRO A 158 -17.15 7.49 -4.12
N UNK A 159 -18.30 7.64 -4.28
CA UNK A 159 -19.11 6.78 -4.84
C UNK A 159 -18.79 6.42 -6.14
N LYS A 160 -18.54 7.34 -7.11
CA LYS A 160 -18.06 7.06 -8.48
C LYS A 160 -16.73 6.32 -8.44
N TYR A 161 -15.80 6.80 -7.63
CA TYR A 161 -14.47 6.20 -7.52
C TYR A 161 -14.55 4.72 -7.12
N ALA A 162 -15.29 4.44 -6.04
CA ALA A 162 -15.47 3.05 -5.56
C ALA A 162 -16.07 2.16 -6.65
N ARG A 163 -17.03 2.68 -7.42
CA ARG A 163 -17.67 1.93 -8.52
C ARG A 163 -16.67 1.64 -9.66
N ILE A 164 -15.81 2.58 -10.00
CA ILE A 164 -14.76 2.37 -11.03
C ILE A 164 -13.82 1.25 -10.57
N ILE A 165 -13.34 1.34 -9.31
CA ILE A 165 -12.47 0.30 -8.73
C ILE A 165 -13.18 -1.06 -8.77
N TYR A 166 -14.40 -1.16 -8.23
CA TYR A 166 -15.20 -2.39 -8.19
C TYR A 166 -15.35 -3.02 -9.59
N ASN A 167 -15.75 -2.20 -10.57
CA ASN A 167 -15.98 -2.70 -11.94
C ASN A 167 -14.73 -3.30 -12.57
N HIS A 168 -13.56 -2.77 -12.23
CA HIS A 168 -12.29 -3.32 -12.69
C HIS A 168 -11.92 -4.60 -11.91
N VAL A 169 -11.86 -4.49 -10.58
CA VAL A 169 -11.27 -5.55 -9.75
C VAL A 169 -12.12 -6.82 -9.66
N LYS A 170 -13.44 -6.73 -9.88
CA LYS A 170 -14.31 -7.92 -9.88
C LYS A 170 -13.89 -8.97 -10.91
N THR A 171 -13.19 -8.55 -11.97
CA THR A 171 -12.67 -9.45 -13.01
C THR A 171 -11.14 -9.54 -13.03
N SER A 172 -10.48 -8.90 -12.09
CA SER A 172 -9.01 -8.89 -12.02
C SER A 172 -8.46 -10.29 -11.72
N PRO A 173 -7.44 -10.73 -12.45
CA PRO A 173 -6.76 -11.99 -12.14
C PRO A 173 -5.98 -11.92 -10.82
N LEU A 174 -5.71 -10.75 -10.27
CA LEU A 174 -4.94 -10.53 -9.04
C LEU A 174 -5.84 -10.18 -7.83
N LYS A 175 -7.14 -10.29 -8.02
CA LYS A 175 -8.12 -9.93 -6.97
C LYS A 175 -7.82 -10.52 -5.59
N UNK A 176 -7.42 -11.42 -5.56
CA UNK A 176 -7.13 -12.10 -4.48
C UNK A 176 -6.06 -11.61 -3.74
N ASN A 177 -5.22 -11.07 -4.32
CA ASN A 177 -3.97 -10.54 -3.72
C ASN A 177 -4.16 -9.18 -3.04
N TYR A 178 -5.25 -8.50 -3.35
CA TYR A 178 -5.46 -7.09 -2.98
C TYR A 178 -5.84 -6.86 -1.51
N UNK A 179 -5.42 -5.73 -0.79
CA UNK A 179 -5.72 -5.16 0.27
C UNK A 179 -5.94 -3.80 -0.01
N TYR A 180 -7.04 -3.33 -0.05
CA TYR A 180 -7.37 -1.94 -0.43
C TYR A 180 -7.03 -1.00 0.70
N MET A 181 -6.31 0.08 0.42
CA MET A 181 -5.97 1.03 1.48
C MET A 181 -6.17 2.48 1.03
N SER A 182 -6.47 3.36 1.97
CA SER A 182 -6.64 4.79 1.70
C SER A 182 -6.49 5.61 2.98
N PHE A 183 -6.11 6.87 2.81
CA PHE A 183 -6.21 7.90 3.85
C PHE A 183 -7.64 8.46 3.96
N ASP A 184 -8.47 8.20 2.95
CA ASP A 184 -9.86 8.66 2.91
C ASP A 184 -10.80 7.57 3.45
N PRO A 185 -11.33 7.73 4.67
CA PRO A 185 -12.26 6.74 5.23
C PRO A 185 -13.51 6.58 4.38
N GLU A 186 -13.96 7.61 3.71
CA GLU A 186 -15.16 7.54 2.87
C GLU A 186 -14.94 6.68 1.61
N UNK A 187 -13.74 6.55 1.04
CA UNK A 187 -13.45 5.80 0.07
C UNK A 187 -13.57 4.56 0.39
N LEU A 188 -13.04 4.15 1.60
CA LEU A 188 -13.11 2.79 2.14
C LEU A 188 -14.53 2.38 2.51
N ASN A 189 -15.30 3.26 3.11
CA ASN A 189 -16.71 2.98 3.43
C ASN A 189 -17.53 2.66 2.17
N GLN A 190 -17.30 3.39 1.10
CA GLN A 190 -17.97 3.15 -0.20
C GLN A 190 -17.55 1.81 -0.83
N LEU A 191 -16.32 1.44 -0.69
CA LEU A 191 -15.87 0.11 -1.11
C LEU A 191 -16.47 -1.00 -0.25
N UNK A 192 -16.63 -0.78 1.09
CA UNK A 192 -17.13 -1.65 1.85
C UNK A 192 -18.43 -1.96 1.46
N UNK A 193 -19.20 -1.16 0.84
CA UNK A 193 -20.34 -1.29 0.39
C UNK A 193 -20.45 -2.13 -0.69
N LEU A 194 -19.61 -2.10 -1.65
CA LEU A 194 -19.57 -2.87 -2.90
C LEU A 194 -18.89 -4.24 -2.75
N MET A 195 -17.92 -4.34 -1.84
CA MET A 195 -17.05 -5.51 -1.68
C MET A 195 -16.85 -5.84 -0.19
N PRO A 196 -17.89 -6.29 0.52
CA PRO A 196 -17.84 -6.48 1.99
C PRO A 196 -16.85 -7.57 2.46
N GLU A 197 -16.46 -8.48 1.59
CA GLU A 197 -15.58 -9.61 1.93
C GLU A 197 -14.10 -9.27 1.72
N GLU A 198 -13.79 -8.10 1.18
CA GLU A 198 -12.40 -7.72 0.86
C GLU A 198 -11.68 -7.17 2.11
N LYS A 199 -10.37 -7.04 1.99
CA LYS A 199 -9.49 -6.59 3.09
C LYS A 199 -9.19 -5.10 2.95
N TYR A 200 -9.41 -4.35 4.02
CA TYR A 200 -9.24 -2.90 4.03
C TYR A 200 -8.22 -2.45 5.06
N VAL A 201 -7.43 -1.45 4.70
CA VAL A 201 -6.39 -0.84 5.54
C VAL A 201 -6.66 0.66 5.62
N LEU A 202 -6.92 1.18 6.81
CA LEU A 202 -7.06 2.63 7.01
C LEU A 202 -5.68 3.22 7.25
N LEU A 203 -5.29 4.18 6.43
CA LEU A 203 -3.99 4.87 6.54
C LEU A 203 -4.10 6.10 7.45
N GLU A 204 -3.03 6.40 8.24
CA GLU A 204 -2.99 7.60 9.07
C GLU A 204 -1.55 7.99 9.45
N TYR A 205 -1.31 9.31 9.52
CA TYR A 205 -0.03 9.88 9.96
C TYR A 205 -0.19 10.92 11.08
N ASN A 206 -1.43 11.32 11.40
CA ASN A 206 -1.70 12.35 12.39
C ASN A 206 -1.64 11.76 13.81
N PRO A 207 -0.70 12.20 14.69
CA PRO A 207 -0.57 11.66 16.04
C PRO A 207 -1.76 11.98 16.96
N LEU A 208 -2.62 12.91 16.58
CA LEU A 208 -3.83 13.28 17.35
C LEU A 208 -5.00 12.32 17.07
N LYS A 209 -4.95 11.58 15.94
CA LYS A 209 -5.95 10.56 15.64
C LYS A 209 -5.54 9.24 16.31
N ARG A 210 -5.91 9.11 17.58
CA ARG A 210 -5.63 7.90 18.37
C ARG A 210 -6.57 6.75 17.97
N TYR A 211 -6.28 5.58 18.45
CA TYR A 211 -6.96 4.31 18.14
C TYR A 211 -8.49 4.42 18.04
N GLN A 212 -9.13 5.03 19.04
CA GLN A 212 -10.60 5.11 19.05
C GLN A 212 -11.12 5.99 17.92
N LYS A 213 -10.45 7.11 17.66
CA LYS A 213 -10.84 8.02 16.55
C LYS A 213 -10.69 7.35 15.18
N LEU A 214 -9.68 6.49 15.00
CA LEU A 214 -9.52 5.74 13.74
C LEU A 214 -10.71 4.79 13.53
N LYS A 215 -11.14 4.11 14.58
CA LYS A 215 -12.30 3.22 14.50
C LYS A 215 -13.60 3.97 14.17
N GLU A 216 -13.72 5.20 14.66
CA GLU A 216 -14.91 6.03 14.42
C GLU A 216 -14.97 6.60 13.00
N CYS A 217 -13.86 6.60 12.25
CA CYS A 217 -13.81 7.11 10.88
C CYS A 217 -14.40 6.13 9.87
N ILE A 218 -14.47 4.84 10.19
CA ILE A 218 -14.94 3.77 9.29
C ILE A 218 -16.06 2.98 9.96
N ASN A 219 -16.96 2.44 9.16
CA ASN A 219 -18.15 1.72 9.64
C ASN A 219 -18.00 0.20 9.62
N PHE A 220 -16.76 -0.29 9.54
CA PHE A 220 -16.42 -1.73 9.50
C PHE A 220 -15.14 -1.98 10.29
N LYS A 221 -14.81 -3.25 10.51
CA LYS A 221 -13.52 -3.65 11.13
C LYS A 221 -12.47 -3.74 10.03
N PRO A 222 -11.41 -2.96 10.07
CA PRO A 222 -10.36 -3.06 9.06
C PRO A 222 -9.45 -4.26 9.27
N UNK A 223 -8.71 -4.50 8.20
CA UNK A 223 -7.84 -5.38 8.17
C UNK A 223 -6.82 -5.05 8.90
N ALA A 224 -6.32 -3.87 8.66
CA ALA A 224 -5.17 -3.30 9.36
C ALA A 224 -5.30 -1.79 9.50
N PHE A 225 -4.53 -1.20 10.40
CA PHE A 225 -4.20 0.23 10.39
C PHE A 225 -2.80 0.39 9.77
N GLY A 226 -2.69 1.15 8.69
CA GLY A 226 -1.42 1.50 8.05
C GLY A 226 -0.95 2.87 8.58
N LEU A 227 0.05 2.87 9.45
CA LEU A 227 0.44 4.07 10.19
C LEU A 227 1.84 4.56 9.81
N SER A 228 2.01 5.87 9.76
CA SER A 228 3.36 6.43 9.77
C SER A 228 4.11 5.82 10.97
N TYR A 229 5.30 5.27 10.75
CA TYR A 229 6.09 4.66 11.82
C TYR A 229 6.33 5.63 13.00
N LYS A 230 6.30 6.93 12.72
CA LYS A 230 6.52 8.00 13.72
C LYS A 230 5.42 8.08 14.79
N ILE A 231 4.22 7.55 14.49
CA ILE A 231 3.09 7.60 15.44
C ILE A 231 2.77 6.24 16.06
N ILE A 232 3.50 5.20 15.69
CA ILE A 232 3.27 3.84 16.21
C ILE A 232 3.85 3.72 17.63
N THR A 233 3.03 3.21 18.54
CA THR A 233 3.45 2.94 19.93
C THR A 233 3.13 1.48 20.27
N SER A 234 3.91 0.88 21.18
CA SER A 234 3.65 -0.46 21.70
C SER A 234 2.22 -0.60 22.24
N LYS A 235 1.70 0.46 22.88
CA LYS A 235 0.32 0.48 23.40
C LYS A 235 -0.70 0.37 22.27
N PHE A 236 -0.48 1.07 21.14
CA PHE A 236 -1.35 1.00 19.97
C PHE A 236 -1.35 -0.42 19.38
N VAL A 237 -0.15 -0.97 19.15
CA VAL A 237 0.03 -2.31 18.57
C VAL A 237 -0.65 -3.37 19.46
N LYS A 238 -0.41 -3.33 20.77
CA LYS A 238 -1.04 -4.26 21.73
C LYS A 238 -2.56 -4.17 21.73
N LYS A 239 -3.11 -2.97 21.58
CA LYS A 239 -4.56 -2.77 21.50
C LYS A 239 -5.11 -3.33 20.19
N SER A 240 -4.47 -3.08 19.09
CA SER A 240 -4.80 -3.66 17.79
C SER A 240 -4.82 -5.19 17.80
N UNK A 241 -3.92 -5.67 18.30
CA UNK A 241 -3.76 -6.93 18.36
C UNK A 241 -4.77 -7.53 19.01
N LYS A 242 -5.27 -7.12 20.25
CA LYS A 242 -6.41 -7.61 21.05
C LYS A 242 -7.73 -7.63 20.29
N GLU A 243 -7.90 -6.72 19.35
CA GLU A 243 -9.09 -6.61 18.53
C GLU A 243 -8.96 -7.33 17.18
N GLY A 244 -7.84 -8.02 16.95
CA GLY A 244 -7.57 -8.75 15.71
C GLY A 244 -7.41 -7.82 14.52
N ILE A 245 -6.76 -6.68 14.73
CA ILE A 245 -6.46 -5.68 13.69
C ILE A 245 -4.94 -5.59 13.59
N SER A 246 -4.39 -5.82 12.40
CA SER A 246 -2.95 -5.72 12.14
C SER A 246 -2.48 -4.26 12.12
N VAL A 247 -1.18 -4.07 12.29
CA VAL A 247 -0.54 -2.75 12.19
C VAL A 247 0.56 -2.81 11.14
N PHE A 248 0.45 -2.00 10.11
CA PHE A 248 1.44 -1.86 9.04
C PHE A 248 2.16 -0.52 9.22
N ALA A 249 3.49 -0.52 9.13
CA ALA A 249 4.31 0.68 9.35
C ALA A 249 4.88 1.19 8.03
N TRP A 250 4.69 2.48 7.74
CA TRP A 250 5.24 3.13 6.54
C TRP A 250 5.86 4.48 6.89
N THR A 251 6.78 5.04 6.14
CA THR A 251 7.68 4.32 5.23
C THR A 251 8.98 4.12 5.99
N VAL A 252 9.37 2.86 6.17
CA VAL A 252 10.50 2.48 7.02
C VAL A 252 11.69 2.10 6.14
N ASN A 253 12.76 2.89 6.19
CA ASN A 253 13.92 2.73 5.31
C ASN A 253 15.21 2.40 6.04
N GLU A 254 15.15 2.28 7.37
CA GLU A 254 16.31 1.99 8.20
C GLU A 254 16.13 0.70 8.99
N GLU A 255 17.15 -0.15 8.96
CA GLU A 255 17.15 -1.45 9.62
C GLU A 255 16.85 -1.33 11.12
N LYS A 256 17.50 -0.40 11.81
CA LYS A 256 17.27 -0.18 13.25
C LYS A 256 15.80 0.13 13.57
N MET A 257 15.16 0.93 12.72
CA MET A 257 13.74 1.26 12.89
C MET A 257 12.86 0.04 12.59
N SER A 258 13.16 -0.69 11.54
CA SER A 258 12.48 -1.94 11.22
C SER A 258 12.54 -2.91 12.41
N ASP A 259 13.72 -3.14 12.94
CA ASP A 259 13.91 -3.97 14.14
C ASP A 259 13.09 -3.51 15.34
N UNK A 260 12.85 -2.37 15.43
CA UNK A 260 12.14 -1.84 16.41
C UNK A 260 10.77 -2.04 16.30
N LEU A 261 10.31 -1.84 15.26
CA LEU A 261 8.91 -2.10 14.97
C LEU A 261 8.53 -3.59 15.02
N UNK A 262 9.32 -4.24 14.60
CA UNK A 262 9.21 -5.50 14.62
C UNK A 262 9.13 -6.01 15.89
N LYS A 263 9.98 -5.65 17.00
CA LYS A 263 9.97 -6.05 18.43
C LYS A 263 8.68 -5.68 19.16
N ILE A 264 8.02 -4.62 18.80
CA ILE A 264 6.75 -4.23 19.40
C ILE A 264 5.52 -4.88 18.75
N GLY A 265 5.74 -5.72 17.74
CA GLY A 265 4.69 -6.55 17.13
C GLY A 265 3.98 -5.93 15.93
N VAL A 266 4.67 -5.09 15.13
CA VAL A 266 4.15 -4.58 13.86
C VAL A 266 4.11 -5.74 12.86
N ASP A 267 3.01 -5.87 12.11
CA ASP A 267 2.75 -7.00 11.22
C ASP A 267 3.37 -6.85 9.83
N ALA A 268 3.54 -5.61 9.35
CA ALA A 268 4.17 -5.36 8.06
C ALA A 268 4.98 -4.07 8.05
N ILE A 269 6.08 -4.10 7.32
CA ILE A 269 7.01 -2.97 7.09
C ILE A 269 6.92 -2.60 5.61
N ILE A 270 6.44 -1.39 5.33
CA ILE A 270 6.36 -0.84 3.97
C ILE A 270 7.61 0.04 3.78
N THR A 271 8.43 -0.30 2.77
CA THR A 271 9.77 0.28 2.60
C THR A 271 10.09 0.64 1.15
N ASP A 272 10.84 1.74 0.97
CA ASP A 272 11.41 2.12 -0.33
C ASP A 272 12.57 1.19 -0.75
N TYR A 273 13.14 0.44 0.23
CA TYR A 273 14.36 -0.36 0.03
C TYR A 273 14.18 -1.82 0.46
N PRO A 274 13.29 -2.59 -0.17
CA PRO A 274 13.18 -4.02 0.16
C PRO A 274 14.52 -4.76 -0.04
N ASN A 275 15.33 -4.33 -1.01
CA ASN A 275 16.66 -4.88 -1.26
C ASN A 275 17.66 -4.72 -0.10
N LYS A 276 17.39 -3.80 0.84
CA LYS A 276 18.26 -3.57 2.01
C LYS A 276 17.70 -4.21 3.29
N LEU A 277 16.39 -4.17 3.46
CA LEU A 277 15.76 -4.60 4.70
C LEU A 277 15.49 -6.11 4.75
N ILE A 278 15.33 -6.74 3.59
CA ILE A 278 15.10 -8.19 3.51
C ILE A 278 16.47 -8.88 3.52
N LYS A 279 16.73 -9.63 4.60
CA LYS A 279 17.95 -10.42 4.72
C LYS A 279 17.72 -11.77 4.04
N LYS A 280 18.50 -12.09 3.03
CA LYS A 280 18.50 -13.39 2.36
C LYS A 280 19.22 -14.44 3.20
#